data_47a45d4800505c1eb77f780e2f16bf4f
#
_entry.id   47a45d4800505c1eb77f780e2f16bf4f
#
_cell.length_a   1.000
_cell.length_b   1.000
_cell.length_c   1.000
_cell.angle_alpha   90.00
_cell.angle_beta   90.00
_cell.angle_gamma   90.00
#
_symmetry.space_group_name_H-M   'P 1'
#
loop_
_entity.id
_entity.type
_entity.pdbx_description
1 polymer ?
#
loop_
_entity_poly.entity_id
_entity_poly.type
_entity_poly.pdbx_seq_one_letter_code
_entity_poly.pdbx_strand_id
1 'polypeptide(L)'
;ASVSAAPAPKVESRDGVNSGRATWYSAGVSEGNCGWWSTNADHIVALNAPQYGNLDAVSEHCGRLLRITNKNNNKVVHAVVADSCPECNWGSLDLSKGLFSALTDDNLDEGVFPIEWSFIN
;
A
#
# COMPACT_ATOMS: atom_id res chain seq x y z
N ALA A 1 11.44 9.24 23.10
CA ALA A 1 11.09 8.88 23.10
C ALA A 1 10.75 8.46 22.96
N SER A 2 10.70 8.77 22.93
CA SER A 2 10.22 8.42 22.83
C SER A 2 9.82 7.73 22.73
N VAL A 3 9.73 7.86 22.99
CA VAL A 3 9.21 7.27 22.87
C VAL A 3 8.72 6.73 22.90
N SER A 4 8.47 6.88 23.07
CA SER A 4 7.89 6.43 23.03
C SER A 4 7.38 5.78 23.01
N ALA A 5 7.19 5.86 23.35
CA ALA A 5 6.61 5.34 23.23
C ALA A 5 6.07 4.75 23.04
N ALA A 6 5.94 4.65 22.99
CA ALA A 6 5.42 4.13 22.64
C ALA A 6 4.97 3.45 22.44
N PRO A 7 4.64 3.34 22.33
CA PRO A 7 3.98 2.51 22.14
C PRO A 7 3.88 1.73 21.26
N ALA A 8 3.86 1.50 21.01
CA ALA A 8 3.74 0.94 20.25
C ALA A 8 3.79 0.32 19.50
N PRO A 9 3.59 -0.18 19.29
CA PRO A 9 3.90 -1.05 18.55
C PRO A 9 3.63 -0.90 17.25
N LYS A 10 3.56 0.03 16.79
CA LYS A 10 3.50 0.16 15.58
C LYS A 10 4.63 -0.35 15.04
N VAL A 11 4.60 -0.91 13.99
CA VAL A 11 5.64 -1.40 13.39
C VAL A 11 6.12 -0.47 12.47
N GLU A 12 6.45 0.69 12.82
CA GLU A 12 6.99 1.56 11.98
C GLU A 12 8.38 1.32 11.95
N SER A 13 8.97 1.08 10.87
CA SER A 13 10.36 0.81 10.85
C SER A 13 11.13 2.04 10.79
N ARG A 14 12.44 1.94 10.93
CA ARG A 14 13.31 3.05 10.90
C ARG A 14 13.37 3.62 9.55
N ASP A 15 13.75 4.87 9.39
CA ASP A 15 14.04 5.55 8.13
C ASP A 15 12.81 5.64 7.24
N GLY A 16 11.64 5.60 7.83
CA GLY A 16 10.41 5.75 7.07
C GLY A 16 10.05 4.56 6.23
N VAL A 17 10.67 3.42 6.46
CA VAL A 17 10.34 2.19 5.74
C VAL A 17 9.27 1.43 6.51
N ASN A 18 8.23 1.05 5.82
CA ASN A 18 7.13 0.29 6.38
C ASN A 18 7.21 -1.14 5.89
N SER A 19 6.82 -2.09 6.74
CA SER A 19 6.81 -3.51 6.39
C SER A 19 5.41 -4.06 6.57
N GLY A 20 5.02 -4.95 5.69
CA GLY A 20 3.72 -5.59 5.78
C GLY A 20 3.54 -6.58 4.66
N ARG A 21 2.29 -6.76 4.23
CA ARG A 21 1.97 -7.71 3.19
C ARG A 21 1.21 -7.00 2.09
N ALA A 22 1.37 -7.49 0.87
CA ALA A 22 0.64 -6.99 -0.28
C ALA A 22 -0.34 -8.03 -0.74
N THR A 23 -1.55 -7.59 -1.03
CA THR A 23 -2.58 -8.40 -1.68
C THR A 23 -3.00 -7.62 -2.92
N TRP A 24 -3.97 -8.11 -3.68
CA TRP A 24 -4.44 -7.37 -4.83
C TRP A 24 -5.96 -7.30 -4.87
N TYR A 25 -6.47 -6.29 -5.57
CA TYR A 25 -7.91 -6.12 -5.72
C TYR A 25 -8.19 -5.59 -7.12
N SER A 26 -9.47 -5.67 -7.52
CA SER A 26 -9.87 -5.18 -8.83
C SER A 26 -10.15 -3.69 -8.73
N ALA A 27 -9.23 -2.89 -9.24
CA ALA A 27 -9.48 -1.46 -9.37
C ALA A 27 -10.41 -1.25 -10.57
N GLY A 28 -11.08 -0.14 -10.63
CA GLY A 28 -11.92 0.17 -11.78
C GLY A 28 -13.37 -0.24 -11.61
N VAL A 29 -13.72 -0.90 -10.51
CA VAL A 29 -15.11 -1.26 -10.26
C VAL A 29 -15.84 -0.17 -9.50
N SER A 30 -15.10 0.73 -8.87
CA SER A 30 -15.69 1.86 -8.15
C SER A 30 -14.62 2.92 -7.97
N GLU A 31 -15.07 4.11 -7.58
CA GLU A 31 -14.14 5.19 -7.28
C GLU A 31 -13.39 4.86 -6.00
N GLY A 32 -12.09 5.08 -5.97
CA GLY A 32 -11.31 4.88 -4.77
C GLY A 32 -11.63 5.93 -3.72
N ASN A 33 -11.22 5.66 -2.48
CA ASN A 33 -11.54 6.57 -1.38
C ASN A 33 -10.85 7.91 -1.51
N CYS A 34 -9.81 7.99 -2.35
CA CYS A 34 -9.15 9.27 -2.63
C CYS A 34 -9.89 10.11 -3.65
N GLY A 35 -10.96 9.58 -4.25
CA GLY A 35 -11.86 10.41 -5.04
C GLY A 35 -11.68 10.33 -6.54
N TRP A 36 -10.92 9.38 -7.05
CA TRP A 36 -10.81 9.23 -8.51
C TRP A 36 -10.91 7.78 -8.93
N TRP A 37 -11.20 7.58 -10.22
CA TRP A 37 -11.29 6.24 -10.79
C TRP A 37 -9.91 5.79 -11.27
N SER A 38 -9.65 4.50 -11.12
CA SER A 38 -8.41 3.90 -11.59
C SER A 38 -8.75 2.63 -12.37
N THR A 39 -7.78 2.09 -13.08
CA THR A 39 -7.96 0.83 -13.81
C THR A 39 -7.02 -0.20 -13.23
N ASN A 40 -7.23 -1.47 -13.62
CA ASN A 40 -6.35 -2.53 -13.17
C ASN A 40 -4.93 -2.36 -13.70
N ALA A 41 -4.74 -1.59 -14.76
CA ALA A 41 -3.41 -1.33 -15.32
C ALA A 41 -2.67 -0.22 -14.58
N ASP A 42 -3.38 0.61 -13.83
CA ASP A 42 -2.72 1.70 -13.11
C ASP A 42 -1.97 1.14 -11.91
N HIS A 43 -0.81 1.68 -11.61
CA HIS A 43 -0.04 1.26 -10.43
C HIS A 43 -0.50 2.09 -9.24
N ILE A 44 -1.53 1.60 -8.58
CA ILE A 44 -2.10 2.27 -7.41
C ILE A 44 -2.23 1.30 -6.26
N VAL A 45 -2.31 1.84 -5.05
CA VAL A 45 -2.49 1.04 -3.85
C VAL A 45 -3.64 1.58 -3.02
N ALA A 46 -4.25 0.67 -2.27
CA ALA A 46 -5.16 1.02 -1.19
C ALA A 46 -4.35 0.93 0.10
N LEU A 47 -4.22 2.06 0.78
CA LEU A 47 -3.41 2.15 1.99
C LEU A 47 -4.18 1.57 3.17
N ASN A 48 -3.49 0.84 4.03
CA ASN A 48 -4.14 0.25 5.20
C ASN A 48 -4.80 1.33 6.04
N ALA A 49 -5.93 0.99 6.66
CA ALA A 49 -6.72 1.96 7.41
C ALA A 49 -5.95 2.66 8.53
N PRO A 50 -5.12 1.94 9.31
CA PRO A 50 -4.39 2.63 10.39
C PRO A 50 -3.50 3.77 9.88
N GLN A 51 -2.94 3.65 8.69
CA GLN A 51 -2.10 4.70 8.14
C GLN A 51 -2.90 5.68 7.27
N TYR A 52 -4.00 5.23 6.68
CA TYR A 52 -4.85 6.11 5.88
C TYR A 52 -5.46 7.21 6.75
N GLY A 53 -5.96 6.84 7.90
CA GLY A 53 -6.59 7.78 8.82
C GLY A 53 -8.10 7.70 8.74
N ASN A 54 -8.77 8.84 8.63
CA ASN A 54 -10.23 8.88 8.61
C ASN A 54 -10.74 8.34 7.28
N LEU A 55 -11.40 7.18 7.32
CA LEU A 55 -11.88 6.52 6.11
C LEU A 55 -13.05 7.26 5.46
N ASP A 56 -13.67 8.20 6.17
CA ASP A 56 -14.75 9.00 5.61
C ASP A 56 -14.26 10.26 4.94
N ALA A 57 -12.96 10.41 4.78
CA ALA A 57 -12.38 11.63 4.22
C ALA A 57 -11.28 11.26 3.22
N VAL A 58 -10.84 12.25 2.46
CA VAL A 58 -9.69 12.09 1.58
C VAL A 58 -8.45 12.28 2.45
N SER A 59 -7.62 11.25 2.51
CA SER A 59 -6.42 11.26 3.36
C SER A 59 -5.37 12.22 2.83
N GLU A 60 -4.58 12.79 3.73
CA GLU A 60 -3.42 13.56 3.30
C GLU A 60 -2.43 12.71 2.54
N HIS A 61 -2.52 11.38 2.63
CA HIS A 61 -1.62 10.49 1.91
C HIS A 61 -2.10 10.21 0.48
N CYS A 62 -3.32 10.60 0.14
CA CYS A 62 -3.84 10.39 -1.21
C CYS A 62 -2.97 11.11 -2.23
N GLY A 63 -2.63 10.41 -3.30
CA GLY A 63 -1.80 10.99 -4.36
C GLY A 63 -0.31 10.93 -4.09
N ARG A 64 0.11 10.46 -2.92
CA ARG A 64 1.53 10.37 -2.63
C ARG A 64 2.15 9.18 -3.36
N LEU A 65 3.37 9.39 -3.81
CA LEU A 65 4.13 8.37 -4.51
C LEU A 65 4.88 7.54 -3.50
N LEU A 66 4.90 6.24 -3.70
CA LEU A 66 5.65 5.34 -2.83
C LEU A 66 6.41 4.33 -3.65
N ARG A 67 7.43 3.75 -3.04
CA ARG A 67 8.26 2.72 -3.65
C ARG A 67 8.03 1.44 -2.88
N ILE A 68 7.70 0.37 -3.58
CA ILE A 68 7.36 -0.90 -2.97
C ILE A 68 8.39 -1.94 -3.42
N THR A 69 8.93 -2.69 -2.47
CA THR A 69 9.85 -3.78 -2.74
C THR A 69 9.19 -5.10 -2.35
N ASN A 70 9.16 -6.05 -3.29
CA ASN A 70 8.71 -7.40 -3.00
C ASN A 70 9.87 -8.14 -2.35
N LYS A 71 9.71 -8.55 -1.09
CA LYS A 71 10.80 -9.16 -0.34
C LYS A 71 11.16 -10.55 -0.84
N ASN A 72 10.29 -11.19 -1.60
CA ASN A 72 10.57 -12.53 -2.12
C ASN A 72 11.50 -12.51 -3.31
N ASN A 73 11.51 -11.45 -4.10
CA ASN A 73 12.31 -11.39 -5.32
C ASN A 73 13.06 -10.09 -5.51
N ASN A 74 12.92 -9.16 -4.57
CA ASN A 74 13.59 -7.85 -4.57
C ASN A 74 13.19 -6.94 -5.74
N LYS A 75 12.05 -7.22 -6.41
CA LYS A 75 11.56 -6.30 -7.42
C LYS A 75 11.03 -5.04 -6.75
N VAL A 76 11.24 -3.91 -7.40
CA VAL A 76 10.85 -2.60 -6.90
C VAL A 76 9.99 -1.91 -7.95
N VAL A 77 8.83 -1.41 -7.54
CA VAL A 77 7.93 -0.68 -8.44
C VAL A 77 7.37 0.51 -7.67
N HIS A 78 7.16 1.61 -8.36
CA HIS A 78 6.56 2.81 -7.77
C HIS A 78 5.05 2.79 -8.00
N ALA A 79 4.32 3.39 -7.07
CA ALA A 79 2.87 3.44 -7.13
C ALA A 79 2.34 4.65 -6.40
N VAL A 80 1.05 4.89 -6.51
CA VAL A 80 0.40 6.07 -5.92
C VAL A 80 -0.75 5.61 -5.05
N VAL A 81 -0.94 6.26 -3.91
CA VAL A 81 -2.07 5.98 -3.01
C VAL A 81 -3.34 6.53 -3.64
N ALA A 82 -4.32 5.66 -3.88
CA ALA A 82 -5.59 6.04 -4.52
C ALA A 82 -6.81 5.60 -3.72
N ASP A 83 -6.63 4.77 -2.70
CA ASP A 83 -7.76 4.17 -2.00
C ASP A 83 -7.36 3.80 -0.58
N SER A 84 -8.29 3.30 0.18
CA SER A 84 -8.05 2.79 1.53
C SER A 84 -8.41 1.33 1.60
N CYS A 85 -7.75 0.59 2.49
CA CYS A 85 -8.03 -0.81 2.73
C CYS A 85 -8.46 -0.97 4.18
N PRO A 86 -9.78 -1.03 4.45
CA PRO A 86 -10.25 -1.07 5.84
C PRO A 86 -9.81 -2.30 6.61
N GLU A 87 -9.55 -3.40 5.90
CA GLU A 87 -9.19 -4.64 6.55
C GLU A 87 -7.70 -4.86 6.67
N CYS A 88 -6.90 -4.00 6.11
CA CYS A 88 -5.45 -4.18 6.10
C CYS A 88 -4.85 -3.72 7.41
N ASN A 89 -3.86 -4.46 7.90
CA ASN A 89 -3.14 -4.08 9.11
C ASN A 89 -2.08 -3.05 8.80
N TRP A 90 -1.57 -2.41 9.82
CA TRP A 90 -0.51 -1.42 9.66
C TRP A 90 0.60 -1.97 8.78
N GLY A 91 1.02 -1.18 7.82
CA GLY A 91 2.12 -1.55 6.92
C GLY A 91 1.69 -2.34 5.70
N SER A 92 0.48 -2.86 5.66
CA SER A 92 0.01 -3.66 4.53
C SER A 92 -0.62 -2.77 3.46
N LEU A 93 -0.59 -3.25 2.23
CA LEU A 93 -1.15 -2.55 1.09
C LEU A 93 -1.96 -3.53 0.25
N ASP A 94 -3.03 -3.01 -0.37
CA ASP A 94 -3.80 -3.77 -1.33
C ASP A 94 -3.53 -3.15 -2.69
N LEU A 95 -2.99 -3.90 -3.61
CA LEU A 95 -2.44 -3.38 -4.86
C LEU A 95 -3.41 -3.60 -6.01
N SER A 96 -3.36 -2.73 -7.00
CA SER A 96 -4.06 -2.99 -8.25
C SER A 96 -3.47 -4.25 -8.89
N LYS A 97 -4.26 -4.92 -9.73
CA LYS A 97 -3.79 -6.15 -10.39
C LYS A 97 -2.52 -5.92 -11.19
N GLY A 98 -2.45 -4.82 -11.91
CA GLY A 98 -1.28 -4.52 -12.73
C GLY A 98 -0.03 -4.31 -11.89
N LEU A 99 -0.18 -3.66 -10.75
CA LEU A 99 0.95 -3.46 -9.85
C LEU A 99 1.40 -4.78 -9.22
N PHE A 100 0.45 -5.61 -8.79
CA PHE A 100 0.77 -6.91 -8.21
C PHE A 100 1.49 -7.77 -9.25
N SER A 101 1.01 -7.76 -10.49
CA SER A 101 1.65 -8.49 -11.57
C SER A 101 3.06 -8.00 -11.83
N ALA A 102 3.27 -6.69 -11.78
CA ALA A 102 4.60 -6.12 -12.01
C ALA A 102 5.59 -6.54 -10.92
N LEU A 103 5.10 -6.81 -9.72
CA LEU A 103 5.96 -7.22 -8.62
C LEU A 103 6.13 -8.74 -8.49
N THR A 104 5.33 -9.53 -9.23
CA THR A 104 5.34 -10.98 -9.10
C THR A 104 5.58 -11.71 -10.42
N ASP A 105 6.00 -11.00 -11.47
CA ASP A 105 6.17 -11.61 -12.79
C ASP A 105 4.87 -12.23 -13.29
N ASP A 106 3.76 -11.47 -13.12
CA ASP A 106 2.44 -11.85 -13.62
C ASP A 106 1.82 -13.03 -12.87
N ASN A 107 2.19 -13.22 -11.61
CA ASN A 107 1.66 -14.34 -10.83
C ASN A 107 0.62 -13.85 -9.81
N LEU A 108 -0.62 -13.63 -10.26
CA LEU A 108 -1.69 -13.23 -9.34
C LEU A 108 -2.07 -14.36 -8.37
N ASP A 109 -1.76 -15.61 -8.74
CA ASP A 109 -2.09 -16.74 -7.89
C ASP A 109 -1.27 -16.76 -6.62
N GLU A 110 -0.17 -16.01 -6.56
CA GLU A 110 0.60 -15.91 -5.34
C GLU A 110 -0.25 -15.33 -4.20
N GLY A 111 -1.17 -14.45 -4.52
CA GLY A 111 -2.17 -13.94 -3.59
C GLY A 111 -1.68 -12.97 -2.56
N VAL A 112 -0.54 -13.22 -1.95
CA VAL A 112 0.02 -12.37 -0.91
C VAL A 112 1.53 -12.56 -0.87
N PHE A 113 2.26 -11.49 -0.62
CA PHE A 113 3.70 -11.58 -0.44
C PHE A 113 4.17 -10.48 0.51
N PRO A 114 5.34 -10.68 1.14
CA PRO A 114 5.85 -9.66 2.08
C PRO A 114 6.46 -8.49 1.32
N ILE A 115 6.25 -7.29 1.84
CA ILE A 115 6.76 -6.09 1.22
C ILE A 115 7.43 -5.17 2.23
N GLU A 116 8.27 -4.29 1.70
CA GLU A 116 8.69 -3.08 2.37
C GLU A 116 8.38 -1.93 1.43
N TRP A 117 7.97 -0.81 1.98
CA TRP A 117 7.66 0.34 1.15
C TRP A 117 7.88 1.63 1.93
N SER A 118 8.06 2.70 1.20
CA SER A 118 8.21 4.01 1.81
C SER A 118 7.64 5.07 0.88
N PHE A 119 7.17 6.16 1.46
CA PHE A 119 6.79 7.32 0.65
C PHE A 119 8.07 7.96 0.12
N ILE A 120 8.02 8.45 -1.10
CA ILE A 120 9.18 9.08 -1.72
C ILE A 120 8.90 10.51 -2.15
N ASN A 121 7.77 11.08 -1.72
CA ASN A 121 7.52 12.50 -1.91
C ASN A 121 6.69 13.07 -0.77
#